data_269d41eb550b724bd83a413fb98588f1
#
_entry.id   269d41eb550b724bd83a413fb98588f1
#
_cell.length_a   1.000
_cell.length_b   1.000
_cell.length_c   1.000
_cell.angle_alpha   90.00
_cell.angle_beta   90.00
_cell.angle_gamma   90.00
#
_symmetry.space_group_name_H-M   'P 1'
#
loop_
_entity.id
_entity.type
_entity.pdbx_description
1 polymer ?
#
loop_
_entity_poly.entity_id
_entity_poly.type
_entity_poly.pdbx_seq_one_letter_code
_entity_poly.pdbx_strand_id
1 'polypeptide(L)'
;MASDDGKNLYILPQNSDASLLEDTAITRNEIIKILQKTNPNSVTMFFDTCYSGQTRNEETLVASLRPVRIVADDQAIPDNFTIFTASANDQTSGSIEEAKHGMFSYYLMKGMEGAADENQDSKISNGELIAYIQNNVSKVAFSQNREQDPGMSGDKDKILFSYK
;
A
#
# COMPACT_ATOMS: atom_id res chain seq x y z
N MET A 1 4.51 -8.36 -5.27
CA MET A 1 5.48 -8.56 -6.37
C MET A 1 4.87 -8.07 -7.66
N ALA A 2 5.64 -7.59 -8.58
CA ALA A 2 5.11 -7.15 -9.86
C ALA A 2 5.54 -8.11 -10.98
N SER A 3 4.78 -8.12 -12.10
CA SER A 3 5.16 -8.86 -13.30
C SER A 3 6.39 -8.23 -13.96
N ASP A 4 7.07 -8.98 -14.82
CA ASP A 4 8.27 -8.52 -15.54
C ASP A 4 8.02 -7.29 -16.42
N ASP A 5 6.78 -7.14 -16.92
CA ASP A 5 6.34 -5.99 -17.73
C ASP A 5 5.76 -4.84 -16.89
N GLY A 6 5.71 -5.00 -15.56
CA GLY A 6 5.21 -3.99 -14.64
C GLY A 6 3.70 -3.76 -14.64
N LYS A 7 2.93 -4.50 -15.44
CA LYS A 7 1.49 -4.27 -15.59
C LYS A 7 0.65 -4.87 -14.48
N ASN A 8 1.11 -5.97 -13.87
CA ASN A 8 0.38 -6.67 -12.83
C ASN A 8 1.10 -6.57 -11.48
N LEU A 9 0.36 -6.21 -10.45
CA LEU A 9 0.82 -6.26 -9.06
C LEU A 9 0.23 -7.50 -8.40
N TYR A 10 1.12 -8.46 -8.08
CA TYR A 10 0.75 -9.73 -7.47
C TYR A 10 0.84 -9.67 -5.94
N ILE A 11 -0.17 -10.21 -5.30
CA ILE A 11 -0.19 -10.56 -3.89
C ILE A 11 0.08 -12.04 -3.80
N LEU A 12 1.13 -12.41 -3.06
CA LEU A 12 1.58 -13.80 -2.96
C LEU A 12 0.99 -14.45 -1.71
N PRO A 13 0.02 -15.37 -1.83
CA PRO A 13 -0.31 -16.31 -0.77
C PRO A 13 0.90 -17.17 -0.37
N GLN A 14 0.87 -17.74 0.83
CA GLN A 14 1.98 -18.53 1.37
C GLN A 14 2.40 -19.71 0.48
N ASN A 15 1.46 -20.25 -0.29
CA ASN A 15 1.66 -21.38 -1.19
C ASN A 15 1.85 -20.99 -2.66
N SER A 16 2.15 -19.72 -2.95
CA SER A 16 2.40 -19.25 -4.30
C SER A 16 3.69 -19.87 -4.85
N ASP A 17 3.64 -20.25 -6.12
CA ASP A 17 4.81 -20.72 -6.88
C ASP A 17 5.31 -19.57 -7.77
N ALA A 18 6.55 -19.17 -7.56
CA ALA A 18 7.16 -18.06 -8.31
C ALA A 18 7.29 -18.35 -9.82
N SER A 19 7.32 -19.61 -10.22
CA SER A 19 7.33 -20.01 -11.63
C SER A 19 5.94 -20.05 -12.28
N LEU A 20 4.89 -20.00 -11.46
CA LEU A 20 3.48 -20.09 -11.84
C LEU A 20 2.66 -18.96 -11.21
N LEU A 21 3.17 -17.73 -11.25
CA LEU A 21 2.54 -16.58 -10.59
C LEU A 21 1.12 -16.32 -11.08
N GLU A 22 0.86 -16.46 -12.38
CA GLU A 22 -0.46 -16.22 -12.96
C GLU A 22 -1.52 -17.21 -12.42
N ASP A 23 -1.10 -18.40 -12.02
CA ASP A 23 -1.99 -19.44 -11.50
C ASP A 23 -2.07 -19.50 -9.98
N THR A 24 -1.04 -19.00 -9.28
CA THR A 24 -0.88 -19.19 -7.82
C THR A 24 -0.90 -17.91 -7.01
N ALA A 25 -0.80 -16.75 -7.64
CA ALA A 25 -0.88 -15.44 -7.00
C ALA A 25 -2.21 -14.74 -7.34
N ILE A 26 -2.54 -13.70 -6.58
CA ILE A 26 -3.74 -12.89 -6.78
C ILE A 26 -3.31 -11.51 -7.25
N THR A 27 -3.86 -11.03 -8.35
CA THR A 27 -3.58 -9.66 -8.79
C THR A 27 -4.44 -8.64 -8.06
N ARG A 28 -3.90 -7.43 -7.87
CA ARG A 28 -4.69 -6.29 -7.35
C ARG A 28 -5.96 -6.07 -8.19
N ASN A 29 -5.85 -6.20 -9.50
CA ASN A 29 -6.96 -5.99 -10.42
C ASN A 29 -8.07 -7.04 -10.28
N GLU A 30 -7.72 -8.30 -9.98
CA GLU A 30 -8.71 -9.33 -9.67
C GLU A 30 -9.51 -9.00 -8.42
N ILE A 31 -8.82 -8.54 -7.35
CA ILE A 31 -9.49 -8.09 -6.13
C ILE A 31 -10.46 -6.95 -6.44
N ILE A 32 -10.03 -5.93 -7.19
CA ILE A 32 -10.88 -4.81 -7.59
C ILE A 32 -12.11 -5.32 -8.37
N LYS A 33 -11.92 -6.19 -9.37
CA LYS A 33 -13.02 -6.76 -10.16
C LYS A 33 -13.99 -7.58 -9.31
N ILE A 34 -13.51 -8.34 -8.34
CA ILE A 34 -14.37 -9.12 -7.43
C ILE A 34 -15.20 -8.17 -6.57
N LEU A 35 -14.57 -7.15 -5.98
CA LEU A 35 -15.27 -6.17 -5.15
C LEU A 35 -16.30 -5.36 -5.96
N GLN A 36 -15.99 -4.97 -7.19
CA GLN A 36 -16.94 -4.27 -8.05
C GLN A 36 -18.23 -5.06 -8.29
N LYS A 37 -18.15 -6.38 -8.41
CA LYS A 37 -19.33 -7.25 -8.60
C LYS A 37 -20.33 -7.17 -7.44
N THR A 38 -19.90 -6.76 -6.26
CA THR A 38 -20.79 -6.58 -5.09
C THR A 38 -21.53 -5.25 -5.10
N ASN A 39 -21.25 -4.38 -6.08
CA ASN A 39 -21.81 -3.04 -6.23
C ASN A 39 -21.71 -2.20 -4.94
N PRO A 40 -20.52 -2.03 -4.35
CA PRO A 40 -20.35 -1.31 -3.10
C PRO A 40 -20.51 0.20 -3.30
N ASN A 41 -21.04 0.90 -2.30
CA ASN A 41 -21.08 2.37 -2.32
C ASN A 41 -19.66 2.96 -2.28
N SER A 42 -18.74 2.31 -1.59
CA SER A 42 -17.37 2.77 -1.40
C SER A 42 -16.48 1.59 -1.02
N VAL A 43 -15.25 1.60 -1.51
CA VAL A 43 -14.21 0.63 -1.13
C VAL A 43 -12.94 1.39 -0.76
N THR A 44 -12.38 1.09 0.41
CA THR A 44 -11.05 1.55 0.78
C THR A 44 -10.15 0.34 1.01
N MET A 45 -8.99 0.33 0.37
CA MET A 45 -8.02 -0.76 0.43
C MET A 45 -6.69 -0.23 0.97
N PHE A 46 -6.08 -0.98 1.88
CA PHE A 46 -4.77 -0.68 2.43
C PHE A 46 -3.81 -1.84 2.13
N PHE A 47 -2.74 -1.56 1.41
CA PHE A 47 -1.72 -2.54 1.06
C PHE A 47 -0.41 -2.22 1.78
N ASP A 48 -0.10 -2.97 2.83
CA ASP A 48 1.22 -2.95 3.49
C ASP A 48 2.10 -4.09 2.92
N THR A 49 2.35 -4.01 1.62
CA THR A 49 3.12 -5.01 0.87
C THR A 49 4.23 -4.35 0.09
N CYS A 50 5.38 -5.04 -0.02
CA CYS A 50 6.47 -4.65 -0.91
C CYS A 50 6.24 -5.28 -2.28
N TYR A 51 6.21 -4.46 -3.33
CA TYR A 51 6.11 -4.97 -4.70
C TYR A 51 7.47 -5.29 -5.33
N SER A 52 8.58 -4.94 -4.67
CA SER A 52 9.95 -5.15 -5.14
C SER A 52 10.38 -6.63 -5.24
N GLY A 53 9.58 -7.56 -4.73
CA GLY A 53 9.96 -8.98 -4.64
C GLY A 53 10.99 -9.27 -3.55
N GLN A 54 11.27 -8.32 -2.67
CA GLN A 54 12.15 -8.46 -1.52
C GLN A 54 11.34 -8.58 -0.23
N THR A 55 11.85 -9.30 0.75
CA THR A 55 11.31 -9.29 2.11
C THR A 55 11.72 -8.01 2.83
N ARG A 56 11.08 -7.71 3.98
CA ARG A 56 11.47 -6.59 4.87
C ARG A 56 12.91 -6.70 5.38
N ASN A 57 13.51 -7.87 5.32
CA ASN A 57 14.91 -8.14 5.71
C ASN A 57 15.88 -8.13 4.50
N GLU A 58 15.47 -7.55 3.36
CA GLU A 58 16.27 -7.47 2.12
C GLU A 58 16.58 -8.82 1.47
N GLU A 59 15.99 -9.91 1.93
CA GLU A 59 16.10 -11.21 1.28
C GLU A 59 15.22 -11.23 0.03
N THR A 60 15.78 -11.62 -1.11
CA THR A 60 15.03 -11.77 -2.35
C THR A 60 14.14 -13.01 -2.28
N LEU A 61 12.82 -12.83 -2.36
CA LEU A 61 11.84 -13.94 -2.33
C LEU A 61 12.03 -14.93 -3.48
N VAL A 62 12.62 -14.46 -4.59
CA VAL A 62 12.93 -15.27 -5.76
C VAL A 62 14.30 -14.87 -6.27
N ALA A 63 15.27 -15.77 -6.17
CA ALA A 63 16.69 -15.53 -6.52
C ALA A 63 16.94 -15.13 -7.98
N SER A 64 15.97 -15.25 -8.87
CA SER A 64 16.07 -14.95 -10.30
C SER A 64 15.42 -13.64 -10.74
N LEU A 65 14.73 -12.94 -9.85
CA LEU A 65 14.04 -11.70 -10.22
C LEU A 65 14.93 -10.49 -9.89
N ARG A 66 15.33 -9.78 -10.93
CA ARG A 66 15.91 -8.45 -10.77
C ARG A 66 14.83 -7.51 -10.23
N PRO A 67 15.16 -6.58 -9.30
CA PRO A 67 14.23 -5.52 -8.95
C PRO A 67 13.90 -4.74 -10.22
N VAL A 68 12.71 -4.91 -10.74
CA VAL A 68 12.23 -4.16 -11.91
C VAL A 68 11.61 -2.89 -11.37
N ARG A 69 12.10 -1.75 -11.85
CA ARG A 69 11.46 -0.46 -11.60
C ARG A 69 10.11 -0.46 -12.31
N ILE A 70 9.06 -0.67 -11.54
CA ILE A 70 7.70 -0.71 -12.07
C ILE A 70 7.12 0.67 -11.89
N VAL A 71 6.95 1.35 -13.00
CA VAL A 71 5.93 2.39 -13.08
C VAL A 71 4.60 1.62 -13.16
N ALA A 72 3.87 1.57 -12.04
CA ALA A 72 2.52 1.02 -12.10
C ALA A 72 1.80 1.77 -13.23
N ASP A 73 1.37 1.04 -14.23
CA ASP A 73 0.39 1.56 -15.15
C ASP A 73 -0.79 1.94 -14.26
N ASP A 74 -1.10 3.24 -14.22
CA ASP A 74 -2.25 3.78 -13.49
C ASP A 74 -3.52 3.27 -14.20
N GLN A 75 -3.76 1.96 -14.07
CA GLN A 75 -5.05 1.41 -14.47
C GLN A 75 -6.06 2.14 -13.61
N ALA A 76 -6.89 2.91 -14.29
CA ALA A 76 -7.92 3.72 -13.67
C ALA A 76 -8.70 2.86 -12.66
N ILE A 77 -8.54 3.18 -11.38
CA ILE A 77 -9.38 2.58 -10.34
C ILE A 77 -10.78 3.14 -10.46
N PRO A 78 -11.82 2.38 -10.10
CA PRO A 78 -13.20 2.90 -10.09
C PRO A 78 -13.33 4.13 -9.18
N ASP A 79 -14.16 5.08 -9.55
CA ASP A 79 -14.33 6.35 -8.82
C ASP A 79 -14.73 6.19 -7.34
N ASN A 80 -15.39 5.07 -7.02
CA ASN A 80 -15.80 4.76 -5.65
C ASN A 80 -14.73 3.98 -4.85
N PHE A 81 -13.52 3.78 -5.42
CA PHE A 81 -12.40 3.11 -4.76
C PHE A 81 -11.36 4.12 -4.27
N THR A 82 -10.75 3.80 -3.14
CA THR A 82 -9.54 4.45 -2.63
C THR A 82 -8.53 3.37 -2.27
N ILE A 83 -7.30 3.50 -2.71
CA ILE A 83 -6.23 2.53 -2.46
C ILE A 83 -5.04 3.24 -1.84
N PHE A 84 -4.63 2.78 -0.66
CA PHE A 84 -3.41 3.22 0.01
C PHE A 84 -2.35 2.13 -0.12
N THR A 85 -1.11 2.53 -0.39
CA THR A 85 0.05 1.63 -0.52
C THR A 85 1.17 2.06 0.41
N ALA A 86 1.87 1.08 0.99
CA ALA A 86 2.92 1.32 1.98
C ALA A 86 4.19 1.96 1.40
N SER A 87 4.45 1.76 0.12
CA SER A 87 5.65 2.26 -0.57
C SER A 87 5.39 2.42 -2.05
N ALA A 88 6.22 3.20 -2.73
CA ALA A 88 6.30 3.21 -4.18
C ALA A 88 6.74 1.82 -4.70
N ASN A 89 6.48 1.57 -5.98
CA ASN A 89 6.62 0.23 -6.58
C ASN A 89 8.03 -0.39 -6.53
N ASP A 90 9.06 0.43 -6.37
CA ASP A 90 10.48 0.04 -6.33
C ASP A 90 11.09 0.10 -4.92
N GLN A 91 10.31 0.48 -3.91
CA GLN A 91 10.78 0.63 -2.53
C GLN A 91 10.38 -0.55 -1.65
N THR A 92 11.19 -0.81 -0.63
CA THR A 92 10.92 -1.83 0.39
C THR A 92 10.28 -1.21 1.62
N SER A 93 9.15 -1.75 2.08
CA SER A 93 8.52 -1.31 3.32
C SER A 93 9.37 -1.65 4.53
N GLY A 94 9.63 -0.65 5.39
CA GLY A 94 10.36 -0.82 6.63
C GLY A 94 9.47 -1.17 7.83
N SER A 95 10.10 -1.47 8.96
CA SER A 95 9.44 -1.75 10.24
C SER A 95 9.88 -0.79 11.33
N ILE A 96 9.04 -0.61 12.34
CA ILE A 96 9.38 0.03 13.61
C ILE A 96 9.56 -1.11 14.62
N GLU A 97 10.82 -1.41 14.98
CA GLU A 97 11.16 -2.54 15.84
C GLU A 97 10.46 -2.46 17.20
N GLU A 98 10.44 -1.29 17.81
CA GLU A 98 9.81 -1.05 19.11
C GLU A 98 8.30 -1.31 19.09
N ALA A 99 7.63 -1.01 17.97
CA ALA A 99 6.20 -1.20 17.81
C ALA A 99 5.85 -2.61 17.27
N LYS A 100 6.81 -3.37 16.76
CA LYS A 100 6.62 -4.68 16.09
C LYS A 100 5.66 -4.63 14.90
N HIS A 101 5.57 -3.49 14.24
CA HIS A 101 4.70 -3.24 13.08
C HIS A 101 5.47 -2.65 11.92
N GLY A 102 4.97 -2.82 10.70
CA GLY A 102 5.42 -2.06 9.54
C GLY A 102 5.16 -0.56 9.77
N MET A 103 6.06 0.30 9.28
CA MET A 103 5.92 1.75 9.45
C MET A 103 4.59 2.26 8.93
N PHE A 104 4.18 1.79 7.75
CA PHE A 104 2.91 2.18 7.16
C PHE A 104 1.73 1.81 8.06
N SER A 105 1.63 0.54 8.47
CA SER A 105 0.55 0.08 9.34
C SER A 105 0.52 0.81 10.69
N TYR A 106 1.69 1.10 11.27
CA TYR A 106 1.78 1.84 12.52
C TYR A 106 1.19 3.26 12.38
N TYR A 107 1.63 4.02 11.38
CA TYR A 107 1.14 5.38 11.18
C TYR A 107 -0.28 5.42 10.62
N LEU A 108 -0.71 4.42 9.87
CA LEU A 108 -2.11 4.23 9.50
C LEU A 108 -3.00 4.16 10.74
N MET A 109 -2.68 3.27 11.69
CA MET A 109 -3.45 3.14 12.94
C MET A 109 -3.43 4.43 13.73
N LYS A 110 -2.27 5.07 13.91
CA LYS A 110 -2.16 6.37 14.61
C LYS A 110 -2.96 7.47 13.93
N GLY A 111 -2.91 7.55 12.61
CA GLY A 111 -3.72 8.50 11.84
C GLY A 111 -5.21 8.27 12.07
N MET A 112 -5.65 7.02 12.04
CA MET A 112 -7.05 6.64 12.27
C MET A 112 -7.50 6.84 13.72
N GLU A 113 -6.60 6.84 14.70
CA GLU A 113 -6.88 7.20 16.11
C GLU A 113 -7.12 8.72 16.30
N GLY A 114 -7.00 9.53 15.23
CA GLY A 114 -7.24 10.97 15.25
C GLY A 114 -6.01 11.83 14.96
N ALA A 115 -4.80 11.24 14.94
CA ALA A 115 -3.58 12.02 14.72
C ALA A 115 -3.48 12.63 13.30
N ALA A 116 -4.29 12.16 12.34
CA ALA A 116 -4.36 12.70 10.99
C ALA A 116 -5.38 13.83 10.83
N ASP A 117 -6.21 14.14 11.84
CA ASP A 117 -7.17 15.24 11.80
C ASP A 117 -6.45 16.58 11.95
N GLU A 118 -5.96 17.11 10.83
CA GLU A 118 -5.17 18.35 10.81
C GLU A 118 -6.04 19.59 11.08
N ASN A 119 -7.27 19.58 10.59
CA ASN A 119 -8.19 20.70 10.69
C ASN A 119 -9.06 20.68 11.96
N GLN A 120 -9.00 19.62 12.77
CA GLN A 120 -9.71 19.41 14.04
C GLN A 120 -11.24 19.43 13.90
N ASP A 121 -11.75 18.93 12.79
CA ASP A 121 -13.20 18.85 12.55
C ASP A 121 -13.82 17.52 13.00
N SER A 122 -13.05 16.65 13.66
CA SER A 122 -13.42 15.30 14.12
C SER A 122 -13.74 14.35 12.98
N LYS A 123 -13.19 14.61 11.81
CA LYS A 123 -13.26 13.73 10.63
C LYS A 123 -11.87 13.50 10.10
N ILE A 124 -11.70 12.44 9.36
CA ILE A 124 -10.48 12.17 8.64
C ILE A 124 -10.83 11.92 7.18
N SER A 125 -10.36 12.79 6.32
CA SER A 125 -10.40 12.62 4.88
C SER A 125 -9.26 11.69 4.41
N ASN A 126 -9.41 11.14 3.21
CA ASN A 126 -8.33 10.37 2.59
C ASN A 126 -7.05 11.21 2.43
N GLY A 127 -7.20 12.50 2.11
CA GLY A 127 -6.09 13.43 1.94
C GLY A 127 -5.32 13.69 3.23
N GLU A 128 -6.01 13.92 4.35
CA GLU A 128 -5.39 14.08 5.67
C GLU A 128 -4.66 12.82 6.09
N LEU A 129 -5.29 11.66 5.91
CA LEU A 129 -4.68 10.39 6.28
C LEU A 129 -3.40 10.11 5.50
N ILE A 130 -3.42 10.28 4.16
CA ILE A 130 -2.21 10.02 3.37
C ILE A 130 -1.11 11.04 3.67
N ALA A 131 -1.45 12.31 3.86
CA ALA A 131 -0.47 13.36 4.20
C ALA A 131 0.21 13.05 5.54
N TYR A 132 -0.57 12.66 6.55
CA TYR A 132 -0.06 12.24 7.86
C TYR A 132 0.88 11.03 7.74
N ILE A 133 0.46 9.99 7.01
CA ILE A 133 1.25 8.76 6.82
C ILE A 133 2.56 9.10 6.09
N GLN A 134 2.50 9.83 4.96
CA GLN A 134 3.68 10.20 4.18
C GLN A 134 4.70 10.97 5.02
N ASN A 135 4.25 12.00 5.73
CA ASN A 135 5.13 12.85 6.53
C ASN A 135 5.86 12.07 7.63
N ASN A 136 5.24 11.07 8.22
CA ASN A 136 5.83 10.29 9.31
C ASN A 136 6.66 9.11 8.78
N VAL A 137 6.16 8.35 7.82
CA VAL A 137 6.87 7.19 7.26
C VAL A 137 8.16 7.62 6.58
N SER A 138 8.13 8.64 5.71
CA SER A 138 9.33 9.09 4.99
C SER A 138 10.42 9.61 5.95
N LYS A 139 10.03 10.29 7.06
CA LYS A 139 11.00 10.73 8.09
C LYS A 139 11.69 9.55 8.78
N VAL A 140 10.91 8.54 9.20
CA VAL A 140 11.47 7.37 9.89
C VAL A 140 12.30 6.53 8.92
N ALA A 141 11.85 6.32 7.70
CA ALA A 141 12.60 5.61 6.67
C ALA A 141 13.95 6.29 6.41
N PHE A 142 13.97 7.61 6.26
CA PHE A 142 15.19 8.39 6.08
C PHE A 142 16.17 8.22 7.25
N SER A 143 15.67 8.21 8.50
CA SER A 143 16.52 7.95 9.69
C SER A 143 17.16 6.56 9.70
N GLN A 144 16.58 5.61 8.96
CA GLN A 144 17.08 4.25 8.79
C GLN A 144 17.88 4.08 7.47
N ASN A 145 18.28 5.17 6.81
CA ASN A 145 18.94 5.17 5.50
C ASN A 145 18.15 4.43 4.42
N ARG A 146 16.83 4.59 4.43
CA ARG A 146 15.89 3.98 3.48
C ARG A 146 15.00 5.04 2.85
N GLU A 147 14.43 4.69 1.70
CA GLU A 147 13.35 5.44 1.07
C GLU A 147 12.06 4.62 1.18
N GLN A 148 11.02 5.24 1.70
CA GLN A 148 9.68 4.67 1.71
C GLN A 148 8.67 5.80 1.58
N ASP A 149 7.98 5.82 0.45
CA ASP A 149 7.00 6.85 0.10
C ASP A 149 5.62 6.21 -0.07
N PRO A 150 4.79 6.22 0.97
CA PRO A 150 3.42 5.76 0.88
C PRO A 150 2.63 6.52 -0.19
N GLY A 151 1.78 5.80 -0.90
CA GLY A 151 0.96 6.36 -1.96
C GLY A 151 -0.53 6.21 -1.72
N MET A 152 -1.31 7.00 -2.45
CA MET A 152 -2.77 6.86 -2.48
C MET A 152 -3.29 7.15 -3.88
N SER A 153 -4.26 6.34 -4.32
CA SER A 153 -5.07 6.57 -5.50
C SER A 153 -6.53 6.68 -5.09
N GLY A 154 -7.27 7.61 -5.67
CA GLY A 154 -8.68 7.88 -5.36
C GLY A 154 -8.93 9.31 -4.92
N ASP A 155 -10.16 9.59 -4.50
CA ASP A 155 -10.60 10.93 -4.09
C ASP A 155 -10.02 11.32 -2.72
N LYS A 156 -9.21 12.40 -2.71
CA LYS A 156 -8.56 12.93 -1.49
C LYS A 156 -9.55 13.62 -0.54
N ASP A 157 -10.58 14.22 -1.09
CA ASP A 157 -11.52 15.04 -0.31
C ASP A 157 -12.60 14.17 0.38
N LYS A 158 -12.66 12.89 0.00
CA LYS A 158 -13.63 11.96 0.58
C LYS A 158 -13.32 11.69 2.04
N ILE A 159 -14.33 11.88 2.88
CA ILE A 159 -14.25 11.53 4.30
C ILE A 159 -14.22 10.02 4.45
N LEU A 160 -13.16 9.52 5.08
CA LEU A 160 -12.99 8.11 5.34
C LEU A 160 -13.83 7.68 6.54
N PHE A 161 -13.78 8.45 7.63
CA PHE A 161 -14.62 8.25 8.81
C PHE A 161 -14.66 9.51 9.68
N SER A 162 -15.60 9.51 10.64
CA SER A 162 -15.71 10.54 11.68
C SER A 162 -15.60 9.86 13.05
N TYR A 163 -14.98 10.55 13.99
CA TYR A 163 -14.87 10.09 15.36
C TYR A 163 -15.44 11.15 16.32
N LYS A 164 -15.84 10.74 17.50
CA LYS A 164 -16.38 11.63 18.54
C LYS A 164 -15.35 11.81 19.64
#